data_7222b614174fde77623e7901fdbc0875
#
_entry.id   7222b614174fde77623e7901fdbc0875
#
_cell.length_a   1.000
_cell.length_b   1.000
_cell.length_c   1.000
_cell.angle_alpha   90.00
_cell.angle_beta   90.00
_cell.angle_gamma   90.00
#
_symmetry.space_group_name_H-M   'P 1'
#
loop_
_entity.id
_entity.type
_entity.pdbx_description
1 polymer ?
#
loop_
_entity_poly.entity_id
_entity_poly.type
_entity_poly.pdbx_seq_one_letter_code
_entity_poly.pdbx_strand_id
1 'polypeptide(L)'
;MVSDERMDKICVPMLDQVAYKPRRLRVATIGAGFSGLIFAHKLQHECPDMQESIEHVMFEASNDVGGTWAKNTYPGVQCDVPAHIYAFPFDPNPEWSKFYADGPEILEYIQRTAEKWNLKRDIQFNTAVVALDWLEDQGKWKVRVRKGGREERDEIVDVLVSAQGFLSQWKWPDIPGLHDFKGHLVHSAAWDHSYDYSHKKIGIIGNGSSAIQILPQMAKLAGTQIVSFQRGTTWITQSLGEILGANQGDPDPEEEQQEMVNGDVGINMEDVGESDEEVGSNFNPRYTRNDKRRFKNPEKHKQYRKMLQQGMNKGFRIFRKGSAQNTRSTETTIARMRAALKNNEDLCRQLIPDWTLGCRRLTPGEGYLESFLVPSVTLEKSSIERITPTGIRTQGGQEYNFDVIICATGFDVSHVPHYPVTGRDGMTLANKWKDEPESYLSLAVPQFPNYFMFTGPNATVGHGTLITSMTWTAEYIVRWLRKISGEDIKSVSPRQDATDEFVRYGDGIHETLTWSAGCRSWYKKNRVDGRVTACWPGSALLYREVILREVRGEDWDIRYNSGNRWRAVLGNGMTRLEEEAEKRENEGKGEMVDLAFYI
;
A
#
# COMPACT_ATOMS: atom_id res chain seq x y z
N MET A 1 -43.53 -38.58 29.75
CA MET A 1 -43.98 -37.28 29.23
C MET A 1 -43.19 -36.23 30.06
N VAL A 2 -42.33 -35.49 29.43
CA VAL A 2 -41.60 -34.35 30.08
C VAL A 2 -42.66 -33.22 30.21
N SER A 3 -42.80 -32.62 31.39
CA SER A 3 -43.81 -31.57 31.60
C SER A 3 -43.57 -30.39 30.67
N ASP A 4 -44.67 -29.75 30.18
CA ASP A 4 -44.64 -28.60 29.28
C ASP A 4 -43.73 -27.45 29.79
N GLU A 5 -43.70 -27.21 31.08
CA GLU A 5 -42.80 -26.21 31.70
C GLU A 5 -41.27 -26.51 31.53
N ARG A 6 -40.91 -27.76 31.26
CA ARG A 6 -39.53 -28.16 31.02
C ARG A 6 -39.16 -28.02 29.54
N MET A 7 -40.16 -28.16 28.65
CA MET A 7 -40.00 -27.91 27.21
C MET A 7 -39.82 -26.42 26.92
N ASP A 8 -40.58 -25.52 27.57
CA ASP A 8 -40.45 -24.07 27.39
C ASP A 8 -39.09 -23.50 27.86
N LYS A 9 -38.44 -24.19 28.82
CA LYS A 9 -37.08 -23.82 29.26
C LYS A 9 -35.94 -24.39 28.42
N ILE A 10 -36.23 -25.38 27.57
CA ILE A 10 -35.23 -26.10 26.78
C ILE A 10 -35.34 -25.74 25.28
N CYS A 11 -36.50 -25.37 24.79
CA CYS A 11 -36.71 -25.01 23.38
C CYS A 11 -36.28 -23.58 23.08
N VAL A 12 -35.10 -23.41 22.49
CA VAL A 12 -34.75 -22.20 21.77
C VAL A 12 -35.54 -22.23 20.44
N PRO A 13 -36.25 -21.14 20.05
CA PRO A 13 -36.95 -21.11 18.77
C PRO A 13 -35.99 -21.40 17.62
N MET A 14 -36.26 -22.46 16.87
CA MET A 14 -35.45 -22.81 15.70
C MET A 14 -35.66 -21.79 14.60
N LEU A 15 -34.66 -21.63 13.73
CA LEU A 15 -34.81 -20.88 12.48
C LEU A 15 -35.55 -21.76 11.46
N ASP A 16 -36.42 -21.14 10.69
CA ASP A 16 -37.02 -21.76 9.49
C ASP A 16 -36.13 -21.49 8.27
N GLN A 17 -34.86 -21.86 8.38
CA GLN A 17 -33.89 -21.75 7.30
C GLN A 17 -32.77 -22.77 7.51
N VAL A 18 -32.14 -23.18 6.41
CA VAL A 18 -31.04 -24.14 6.43
C VAL A 18 -29.79 -23.61 7.13
N ALA A 19 -28.89 -24.54 7.52
CA ALA A 19 -27.60 -24.26 8.13
C ALA A 19 -26.75 -23.29 7.30
N TYR A 20 -26.08 -22.37 7.97
CA TYR A 20 -25.17 -21.39 7.37
C TYR A 20 -25.81 -20.53 6.25
N LYS A 21 -27.13 -20.34 6.25
CA LYS A 21 -27.77 -19.46 5.27
C LYS A 21 -27.26 -18.03 5.43
N PRO A 22 -26.56 -17.45 4.41
CA PRO A 22 -25.94 -16.15 4.56
C PRO A 22 -26.98 -15.05 4.76
N ARG A 23 -26.81 -14.23 5.79
CA ARG A 23 -27.55 -12.97 5.88
C ARG A 23 -26.91 -11.89 5.00
N ARG A 24 -27.71 -10.97 4.53
CA ARG A 24 -27.21 -9.83 3.74
C ARG A 24 -26.37 -8.89 4.62
N LEU A 25 -25.18 -8.53 4.13
CA LEU A 25 -24.28 -7.55 4.74
C LEU A 25 -24.10 -6.37 3.80
N ARG A 26 -24.17 -5.18 4.34
CA ARG A 26 -23.73 -3.98 3.66
C ARG A 26 -22.30 -3.66 4.10
N VAL A 27 -21.36 -3.68 3.14
CA VAL A 27 -19.93 -3.50 3.36
C VAL A 27 -19.49 -2.19 2.73
N ALA A 28 -18.91 -1.28 3.53
CA ALA A 28 -18.35 -0.04 3.00
C ALA A 28 -16.82 -0.11 2.96
N THR A 29 -16.25 0.32 1.85
CA THR A 29 -14.80 0.51 1.68
C THR A 29 -14.48 1.99 1.55
N ILE A 30 -13.44 2.47 2.23
CA ILE A 30 -12.99 3.88 2.18
C ILE A 30 -11.70 3.96 1.38
N GLY A 31 -11.77 4.56 0.19
CA GLY A 31 -10.65 4.77 -0.72
C GLY A 31 -10.60 3.81 -1.90
N ALA A 32 -10.40 4.36 -3.11
CA ALA A 32 -10.32 3.64 -4.38
C ALA A 32 -8.90 3.64 -4.98
N GLY A 33 -7.89 3.43 -4.12
CA GLY A 33 -6.53 3.09 -4.53
C GLY A 33 -6.36 1.58 -4.75
N PHE A 34 -5.11 1.10 -4.83
CA PHE A 34 -4.82 -0.34 -5.01
C PHE A 34 -5.59 -1.23 -4.02
N SER A 35 -5.61 -0.89 -2.73
CA SER A 35 -6.27 -1.70 -1.70
C SER A 35 -7.78 -1.86 -1.95
N GLY A 36 -8.48 -0.74 -2.19
CA GLY A 36 -9.91 -0.76 -2.45
C GLY A 36 -10.26 -1.50 -3.72
N LEU A 37 -9.50 -1.30 -4.79
CA LEU A 37 -9.72 -1.99 -6.07
C LEU A 37 -9.43 -3.50 -6.00
N ILE A 38 -8.40 -3.92 -5.24
CA ILE A 38 -8.14 -5.34 -4.97
C ILE A 38 -9.34 -5.96 -4.23
N PHE A 39 -9.86 -5.27 -3.23
CA PHE A 39 -10.99 -5.77 -2.46
C PHE A 39 -12.27 -5.83 -3.30
N ALA A 40 -12.55 -4.79 -4.11
CA ALA A 40 -13.67 -4.78 -5.04
C ALA A 40 -13.58 -5.94 -6.03
N HIS A 41 -12.41 -6.15 -6.67
CA HIS A 41 -12.20 -7.28 -7.57
C HIS A 41 -12.48 -8.62 -6.88
N LYS A 42 -11.94 -8.80 -5.67
CA LYS A 42 -12.15 -10.05 -4.92
C LYS A 42 -13.63 -10.34 -4.66
N LEU A 43 -14.38 -9.35 -4.19
CA LEU A 43 -15.82 -9.51 -3.95
C LEU A 43 -16.62 -9.74 -5.24
N GLN A 44 -16.25 -9.04 -6.31
CA GLN A 44 -17.03 -9.05 -7.55
C GLN A 44 -16.73 -10.25 -8.47
N HIS A 45 -15.50 -10.81 -8.41
CA HIS A 45 -15.02 -11.79 -9.38
C HIS A 45 -14.48 -13.09 -8.77
N GLU A 46 -14.07 -13.08 -7.48
CA GLU A 46 -13.47 -14.26 -6.85
C GLU A 46 -14.37 -14.90 -5.77
N CYS A 47 -15.50 -14.26 -5.41
CA CYS A 47 -16.41 -14.72 -4.36
C CYS A 47 -17.85 -14.89 -4.89
N PRO A 48 -18.11 -15.81 -5.85
CA PRO A 48 -19.45 -15.99 -6.39
C PRO A 48 -20.48 -16.42 -5.33
N ASP A 49 -20.03 -17.13 -4.30
CA ASP A 49 -20.83 -17.57 -3.16
C ASP A 49 -21.38 -16.43 -2.30
N MET A 50 -20.82 -15.23 -2.42
CA MET A 50 -21.17 -14.07 -1.61
C MET A 50 -21.92 -12.97 -2.39
N GLN A 51 -22.06 -13.08 -3.69
CA GLN A 51 -22.63 -12.01 -4.53
C GLN A 51 -24.04 -11.60 -4.13
N GLU A 52 -24.87 -12.54 -3.70
CA GLU A 52 -26.24 -12.25 -3.25
C GLU A 52 -26.31 -11.73 -1.81
N SER A 53 -25.28 -12.02 -1.00
CA SER A 53 -25.26 -11.67 0.42
C SER A 53 -24.45 -10.40 0.73
N ILE A 54 -23.65 -9.90 -0.19
CA ILE A 54 -22.83 -8.68 0.02
C ILE A 54 -23.34 -7.54 -0.85
N GLU A 55 -23.78 -6.46 -0.20
CA GLU A 55 -23.97 -5.15 -0.83
C GLU A 55 -22.72 -4.32 -0.57
N HIS A 56 -21.88 -4.18 -1.60
CA HIS A 56 -20.64 -3.41 -1.50
C HIS A 56 -20.84 -1.96 -1.95
N VAL A 57 -20.29 -1.01 -1.18
CA VAL A 57 -20.17 0.41 -1.55
C VAL A 57 -18.77 0.89 -1.25
N MET A 58 -18.21 1.71 -2.13
CA MET A 58 -16.89 2.31 -1.91
C MET A 58 -16.99 3.84 -1.98
N PHE A 59 -16.41 4.53 -1.00
CA PHE A 59 -16.35 6.00 -0.94
C PHE A 59 -14.96 6.47 -1.34
N GLU A 60 -14.89 7.28 -2.40
CA GLU A 60 -13.66 7.92 -2.87
C GLU A 60 -13.81 9.44 -2.87
N ALA A 61 -12.88 10.12 -2.20
CA ALA A 61 -12.90 11.59 -2.08
C ALA A 61 -12.56 12.29 -3.40
N SER A 62 -11.79 11.64 -4.26
CA SER A 62 -11.37 12.14 -5.57
C SER A 62 -12.44 11.86 -6.63
N ASN A 63 -12.25 12.42 -7.82
CA ASN A 63 -13.15 12.24 -8.96
C ASN A 63 -12.87 10.96 -9.78
N ASP A 64 -11.77 10.24 -9.49
CA ASP A 64 -11.42 8.97 -10.13
C ASP A 64 -10.58 8.10 -9.18
N VAL A 65 -10.31 6.86 -9.62
CA VAL A 65 -9.43 5.90 -8.95
C VAL A 65 -7.96 6.30 -9.05
N GLY A 66 -7.09 5.68 -8.23
CA GLY A 66 -5.64 5.83 -8.37
C GLY A 66 -4.88 6.05 -7.05
N GLY A 67 -5.56 6.57 -6.01
CA GLY A 67 -4.97 6.74 -4.68
C GLY A 67 -3.67 7.54 -4.70
N THR A 68 -2.57 6.93 -4.26
CA THR A 68 -1.24 7.55 -4.20
C THR A 68 -0.78 8.12 -5.54
N TRP A 69 -1.06 7.42 -6.64
CA TRP A 69 -0.58 7.78 -7.99
C TRP A 69 -1.41 8.89 -8.65
N ALA A 70 -2.65 9.07 -8.22
CA ALA A 70 -3.46 10.23 -8.61
C ALA A 70 -3.08 11.50 -7.84
N LYS A 71 -2.57 11.36 -6.60
CA LYS A 71 -2.26 12.51 -5.73
C LYS A 71 -0.82 13.01 -5.85
N ASN A 72 0.13 12.12 -6.13
CA ASN A 72 1.54 12.49 -6.23
C ASN A 72 1.92 12.66 -7.70
N THR A 73 2.06 13.91 -8.11
CA THR A 73 2.28 14.30 -9.50
C THR A 73 3.56 15.13 -9.69
N TYR A 74 4.41 15.24 -8.69
CA TYR A 74 5.65 15.98 -8.76
C TYR A 74 6.61 15.42 -9.84
N PRO A 75 7.47 16.24 -10.44
CA PRO A 75 8.40 15.80 -11.47
C PRO A 75 9.34 14.67 -11.00
N GLY A 76 9.44 13.64 -11.80
CA GLY A 76 10.26 12.46 -11.49
C GLY A 76 9.61 11.44 -10.55
N VAL A 77 8.30 11.59 -10.24
CA VAL A 77 7.59 10.61 -9.42
C VAL A 77 7.59 9.23 -10.10
N GLN A 78 8.14 8.24 -9.41
CA GLN A 78 8.19 6.85 -9.89
C GLN A 78 8.16 5.86 -8.73
N CYS A 79 7.79 4.62 -9.04
CA CYS A 79 7.86 3.54 -8.07
C CYS A 79 9.31 3.08 -7.88
N ASP A 80 9.64 2.62 -6.67
CA ASP A 80 10.93 2.01 -6.31
C ASP A 80 10.83 0.48 -6.21
N VAL A 81 9.74 -0.09 -6.74
CA VAL A 81 9.50 -1.53 -6.90
C VAL A 81 9.38 -1.82 -8.39
N PRO A 82 9.95 -2.94 -8.89
CA PRO A 82 9.85 -3.30 -10.31
C PRO A 82 8.40 -3.35 -10.81
N ALA A 83 8.13 -2.69 -11.93
CA ALA A 83 6.78 -2.48 -12.45
C ALA A 83 5.98 -3.79 -12.63
N HIS A 84 6.63 -4.85 -13.13
CA HIS A 84 5.99 -6.15 -13.36
C HIS A 84 5.50 -6.87 -12.10
N ILE A 85 5.97 -6.47 -10.92
CA ILE A 85 5.49 -6.98 -9.63
C ILE A 85 4.77 -5.93 -8.80
N TYR A 86 4.78 -4.66 -9.24
CA TYR A 86 3.97 -3.59 -8.70
C TYR A 86 2.67 -3.43 -9.51
N ALA A 87 1.97 -4.54 -9.69
CA ALA A 87 0.77 -4.66 -10.50
C ALA A 87 -0.28 -5.52 -9.78
N PHE A 88 -1.56 -5.35 -10.15
CA PHE A 88 -2.62 -6.23 -9.67
C PHE A 88 -2.30 -7.68 -10.03
N PRO A 89 -2.35 -8.65 -9.07
CA PRO A 89 -2.08 -10.05 -9.39
C PRO A 89 -3.03 -10.65 -10.43
N PHE A 90 -4.27 -10.15 -10.50
CA PHE A 90 -5.30 -10.59 -11.43
C PHE A 90 -5.23 -9.92 -12.81
N ASP A 91 -4.46 -8.81 -12.94
CA ASP A 91 -4.29 -8.09 -14.22
C ASP A 91 -2.82 -7.67 -14.44
N PRO A 92 -1.90 -8.62 -14.64
CA PRO A 92 -0.51 -8.30 -14.89
C PRO A 92 -0.32 -7.58 -16.23
N ASN A 93 0.43 -6.46 -16.22
CA ASN A 93 0.69 -5.66 -17.41
C ASN A 93 1.99 -6.11 -18.10
N PRO A 94 1.98 -6.60 -19.34
CA PRO A 94 3.17 -6.96 -20.10
C PRO A 94 3.84 -5.77 -20.80
N GLU A 95 3.18 -4.60 -20.86
CA GLU A 95 3.56 -3.47 -21.72
C GLU A 95 4.29 -2.35 -20.97
N TRP A 96 4.78 -2.60 -19.74
CA TRP A 96 5.52 -1.58 -18.98
C TRP A 96 6.68 -0.99 -19.81
N SER A 97 6.85 0.34 -19.73
CA SER A 97 7.87 1.04 -20.50
C SER A 97 9.28 0.79 -19.98
N LYS A 98 9.43 0.61 -18.67
CA LYS A 98 10.72 0.47 -17.98
C LYS A 98 10.62 -0.30 -16.67
N PHE A 99 11.77 -0.65 -16.12
CA PHE A 99 11.88 -1.47 -14.91
C PHE A 99 11.17 -0.86 -13.71
N TYR A 100 11.37 0.43 -13.43
CA TYR A 100 10.61 1.23 -12.48
C TYR A 100 9.69 2.16 -13.25
N ALA A 101 8.40 1.91 -13.22
CA ALA A 101 7.41 2.72 -13.92
C ALA A 101 7.22 4.09 -13.28
N ASP A 102 6.96 5.11 -14.09
CA ASP A 102 6.62 6.45 -13.64
C ASP A 102 5.20 6.52 -13.07
N GLY A 103 4.95 7.53 -12.25
CA GLY A 103 3.65 7.74 -11.65
C GLY A 103 2.49 7.82 -12.65
N PRO A 104 2.59 8.60 -13.73
CA PRO A 104 1.55 8.66 -14.77
C PRO A 104 1.25 7.30 -15.41
N GLU A 105 2.26 6.50 -15.75
CA GLU A 105 2.08 5.17 -16.34
C GLU A 105 1.37 4.20 -15.36
N ILE A 106 1.72 4.29 -14.06
CA ILE A 106 1.04 3.50 -13.03
C ILE A 106 -0.42 3.94 -12.86
N LEU A 107 -0.69 5.24 -12.88
CA LEU A 107 -2.05 5.76 -12.79
C LEU A 107 -2.90 5.30 -13.97
N GLU A 108 -2.39 5.42 -15.20
CA GLU A 108 -3.07 4.95 -16.40
C GLU A 108 -3.37 3.44 -16.31
N TYR A 109 -2.41 2.65 -15.85
CA TYR A 109 -2.59 1.22 -15.62
C TYR A 109 -3.71 0.93 -14.61
N ILE A 110 -3.76 1.65 -13.48
CA ILE A 110 -4.82 1.48 -12.47
C ILE A 110 -6.20 1.80 -13.06
N GLN A 111 -6.30 2.93 -13.79
CA GLN A 111 -7.56 3.37 -14.40
C GLN A 111 -8.05 2.37 -15.44
N ARG A 112 -7.18 1.94 -16.35
CA ARG A 112 -7.47 0.91 -17.36
C ARG A 112 -7.90 -0.42 -16.73
N THR A 113 -7.23 -0.87 -15.68
CA THR A 113 -7.60 -2.10 -14.96
C THR A 113 -8.96 -1.95 -14.29
N ALA A 114 -9.24 -0.81 -13.66
CA ALA A 114 -10.54 -0.55 -13.04
C ALA A 114 -11.70 -0.55 -14.07
N GLU A 115 -11.47 -0.02 -15.26
CA GLU A 115 -12.41 -0.07 -16.39
C GLU A 115 -12.60 -1.50 -16.91
N LYS A 116 -11.50 -2.18 -17.23
CA LYS A 116 -11.50 -3.54 -17.78
C LYS A 116 -12.30 -4.53 -16.92
N TRP A 117 -12.16 -4.42 -15.60
CA TRP A 117 -12.80 -5.30 -14.64
C TRP A 117 -14.09 -4.72 -14.05
N ASN A 118 -14.60 -3.59 -14.57
CA ASN A 118 -15.79 -2.90 -14.10
C ASN A 118 -15.79 -2.65 -12.58
N LEU A 119 -14.63 -2.30 -12.02
CA LEU A 119 -14.47 -2.11 -10.58
C LEU A 119 -15.06 -0.79 -10.09
N LYS A 120 -15.38 0.14 -11.01
CA LYS A 120 -15.95 1.46 -10.69
C LYS A 120 -17.44 1.41 -10.34
N ARG A 121 -18.13 0.31 -10.60
CA ARG A 121 -19.59 0.20 -10.46
C ARG A 121 -20.13 0.49 -9.06
N ASP A 122 -19.36 0.14 -8.01
CA ASP A 122 -19.75 0.32 -6.61
C ASP A 122 -19.12 1.55 -5.96
N ILE A 123 -18.41 2.39 -6.74
CA ILE A 123 -17.67 3.56 -6.24
C ILE A 123 -18.54 4.82 -6.30
N GLN A 124 -18.59 5.50 -5.17
CA GLN A 124 -19.16 6.85 -5.08
C GLN A 124 -17.99 7.85 -5.05
N PHE A 125 -17.70 8.41 -6.22
CA PHE A 125 -16.67 9.45 -6.39
C PHE A 125 -17.09 10.79 -5.80
N ASN A 126 -16.11 11.67 -5.56
CA ASN A 126 -16.30 12.98 -4.93
C ASN A 126 -17.03 12.91 -3.60
N THR A 127 -16.85 11.78 -2.88
CA THR A 127 -17.57 11.44 -1.65
C THR A 127 -16.57 11.15 -0.55
N ALA A 128 -16.28 12.16 0.27
CA ALA A 128 -15.35 12.04 1.38
C ALA A 128 -16.07 11.52 2.64
N VAL A 129 -15.47 10.56 3.32
CA VAL A 129 -15.89 10.19 4.68
C VAL A 129 -15.44 11.28 5.65
N VAL A 130 -16.33 11.71 6.53
CA VAL A 130 -16.08 12.81 7.48
C VAL A 130 -16.30 12.41 8.94
N ALA A 131 -16.97 11.30 9.23
CA ALA A 131 -17.08 10.71 10.56
C ALA A 131 -17.49 9.24 10.47
N LEU A 132 -17.09 8.45 11.49
CA LEU A 132 -17.47 7.05 11.67
C LEU A 132 -17.86 6.84 13.13
N ASP A 133 -19.08 6.34 13.36
CA ASP A 133 -19.58 6.06 14.70
C ASP A 133 -20.11 4.63 14.78
N TRP A 134 -19.64 3.84 15.73
CA TRP A 134 -20.16 2.51 16.01
C TRP A 134 -21.49 2.59 16.75
N LEU A 135 -22.49 1.87 16.27
CA LEU A 135 -23.82 1.77 16.86
C LEU A 135 -23.96 0.40 17.57
N GLU A 136 -23.65 0.35 18.86
CA GLU A 136 -23.57 -0.91 19.61
C GLU A 136 -24.87 -1.73 19.59
N ASP A 137 -26.03 -1.07 19.75
CA ASP A 137 -27.33 -1.74 19.76
C ASP A 137 -27.65 -2.41 18.42
N GLN A 138 -27.24 -1.78 17.31
CA GLN A 138 -27.47 -2.29 15.97
C GLN A 138 -26.37 -3.23 15.48
N GLY A 139 -25.17 -3.18 16.06
CA GLY A 139 -23.99 -3.88 15.54
C GLY A 139 -23.55 -3.36 14.17
N LYS A 140 -23.64 -2.04 13.96
CA LYS A 140 -23.39 -1.39 12.67
C LYS A 140 -22.57 -0.11 12.81
N TRP A 141 -21.96 0.29 11.72
CA TRP A 141 -21.31 1.59 11.60
C TRP A 141 -22.24 2.62 10.97
N LYS A 142 -22.30 3.81 11.55
CA LYS A 142 -22.81 5.01 10.90
C LYS A 142 -21.63 5.72 10.24
N VAL A 143 -21.68 5.79 8.93
CA VAL A 143 -20.67 6.42 8.07
C VAL A 143 -21.23 7.75 7.60
N ARG A 144 -20.68 8.85 8.08
CA ARG A 144 -21.05 10.17 7.57
C ARG A 144 -20.17 10.50 6.39
N VAL A 145 -20.78 10.78 5.26
CA VAL A 145 -20.11 11.13 4.01
C VAL A 145 -20.51 12.53 3.54
N ARG A 146 -19.57 13.21 2.87
CA ARG A 146 -19.79 14.53 2.27
C ARG A 146 -19.55 14.46 0.77
N LYS A 147 -20.58 14.63 -0.04
CA LYS A 147 -20.53 14.60 -1.49
C LYS A 147 -20.29 16.01 -2.06
N GLY A 148 -19.33 16.13 -2.99
CA GLY A 148 -19.02 17.40 -3.65
C GLY A 148 -18.64 18.54 -2.71
N GLY A 149 -18.18 18.23 -1.51
CA GLY A 149 -17.77 19.20 -0.49
C GLY A 149 -18.92 19.90 0.25
N ARG A 150 -20.18 19.62 -0.06
CA ARG A 150 -21.35 20.37 0.45
C ARG A 150 -22.42 19.51 1.12
N GLU A 151 -22.82 18.41 0.51
CA GLU A 151 -23.96 17.60 0.95
C GLU A 151 -23.47 16.49 1.90
N GLU A 152 -23.94 16.49 3.14
CA GLU A 152 -23.67 15.44 4.10
C GLU A 152 -24.87 14.53 4.24
N ARG A 153 -24.58 13.21 4.34
CA ARG A 153 -25.56 12.19 4.69
C ARG A 153 -24.93 11.07 5.49
N ASP A 154 -25.76 10.38 6.24
CA ASP A 154 -25.37 9.21 7.01
C ASP A 154 -25.74 7.92 6.23
N GLU A 155 -24.79 6.98 6.19
CA GLU A 155 -24.95 5.65 5.64
C GLU A 155 -24.76 4.63 6.77
N ILE A 156 -25.60 3.59 6.80
CA ILE A 156 -25.48 2.53 7.80
C ILE A 156 -24.95 1.27 7.14
N VAL A 157 -23.88 0.71 7.70
CA VAL A 157 -23.19 -0.47 7.15
C VAL A 157 -22.86 -1.50 8.24
N ASP A 158 -22.82 -2.77 7.88
CA ASP A 158 -22.50 -3.87 8.80
C ASP A 158 -20.99 -3.99 9.04
N VAL A 159 -20.19 -3.77 8.00
CA VAL A 159 -18.73 -3.92 8.03
C VAL A 159 -18.09 -2.74 7.33
N LEU A 160 -17.00 -2.26 7.90
CA LEU A 160 -16.21 -1.15 7.40
C LEU A 160 -14.79 -1.58 7.08
N VAL A 161 -14.32 -1.24 5.88
CA VAL A 161 -12.97 -1.55 5.40
C VAL A 161 -12.24 -0.26 5.06
N SER A 162 -11.21 0.07 5.84
CA SER A 162 -10.34 1.22 5.59
C SER A 162 -9.28 0.86 4.55
N ALA A 163 -9.40 1.43 3.35
CA ALA A 163 -8.45 1.30 2.24
C ALA A 163 -7.83 2.65 1.84
N GLN A 164 -7.84 3.63 2.78
CA GLN A 164 -7.40 5.02 2.53
C GLN A 164 -5.87 5.19 2.41
N GLY A 165 -5.10 4.14 2.71
CA GLY A 165 -3.64 4.20 2.72
C GLY A 165 -3.07 4.95 3.94
N PHE A 166 -1.80 4.70 4.26
CA PHE A 166 -1.12 5.31 5.42
C PHE A 166 -0.24 6.52 5.04
N LEU A 167 0.03 6.73 3.74
CA LEU A 167 0.74 7.91 3.20
C LEU A 167 -0.21 8.73 2.31
N SER A 168 -1.44 8.97 2.80
CA SER A 168 -2.46 9.71 2.05
C SER A 168 -2.59 11.16 2.49
N GLN A 169 -2.05 11.48 3.66
CA GLN A 169 -2.22 12.75 4.33
C GLN A 169 -0.88 13.42 4.52
N TRP A 170 -0.76 14.63 4.03
CA TRP A 170 0.42 15.47 4.22
C TRP A 170 0.06 16.70 5.06
N LYS A 171 1.08 17.28 5.67
CA LYS A 171 0.96 18.54 6.39
C LYS A 171 2.20 19.38 6.13
N TRP A 172 2.01 20.66 6.24
CA TRP A 172 3.13 21.59 6.19
C TRP A 172 4.11 21.29 7.34
N PRO A 173 5.42 21.45 7.13
CA PRO A 173 6.37 21.32 8.20
C PRO A 173 6.16 22.42 9.26
N ASP A 174 6.40 22.06 10.51
CA ASP A 174 6.37 23.03 11.60
C ASP A 174 7.69 23.83 11.62
N ILE A 175 7.74 24.85 10.76
CA ILE A 175 8.88 25.79 10.64
C ILE A 175 8.36 27.20 10.86
N PRO A 176 8.89 27.95 11.81
CA PRO A 176 8.45 29.33 12.07
C PRO A 176 8.49 30.19 10.82
N GLY A 177 7.42 30.94 10.57
CA GLY A 177 7.32 31.86 9.43
C GLY A 177 7.04 31.22 8.08
N LEU A 178 6.71 29.91 8.01
CA LEU A 178 6.50 29.20 6.73
C LEU A 178 5.51 29.92 5.81
N HIS A 179 4.41 30.41 6.35
CA HIS A 179 3.36 31.11 5.59
C HIS A 179 3.60 32.61 5.44
N ASP A 180 4.70 33.15 5.97
CA ASP A 180 5.12 34.55 5.75
C ASP A 180 5.84 34.68 4.41
N PHE A 181 6.32 33.59 3.81
CA PHE A 181 7.01 33.58 2.53
C PHE A 181 6.14 34.15 1.42
N LYS A 182 6.71 35.08 0.64
CA LYS A 182 6.00 35.80 -0.43
C LYS A 182 6.23 35.22 -1.83
N GLY A 183 7.20 34.32 -1.96
CA GLY A 183 7.42 33.55 -3.18
C GLY A 183 6.46 32.36 -3.29
N HIS A 184 6.74 31.46 -4.22
CA HIS A 184 5.93 30.26 -4.45
C HIS A 184 6.25 29.16 -3.43
N LEU A 185 5.27 28.81 -2.59
CA LEU A 185 5.38 27.74 -1.60
C LEU A 185 4.60 26.51 -2.06
N VAL A 186 5.29 25.37 -2.24
CA VAL A 186 4.68 24.13 -2.72
C VAL A 186 5.07 22.93 -1.86
N HIS A 187 4.11 22.04 -1.61
CA HIS A 187 4.41 20.73 -1.01
C HIS A 187 4.46 19.65 -2.09
N SER A 188 5.40 18.68 -1.98
CA SER A 188 5.56 17.60 -2.98
C SER A 188 4.27 16.84 -3.27
N ALA A 189 3.40 16.64 -2.25
CA ALA A 189 2.11 15.96 -2.40
C ALA A 189 0.96 16.86 -2.92
N ALA A 190 1.23 18.13 -3.21
CA ALA A 190 0.29 19.10 -3.77
C ALA A 190 1.04 19.98 -4.80
N TRP A 191 1.60 19.31 -5.79
CA TRP A 191 2.44 19.95 -6.80
C TRP A 191 1.63 20.90 -7.69
N ASP A 192 2.18 22.09 -7.93
CA ASP A 192 1.58 23.07 -8.82
C ASP A 192 2.22 22.99 -10.22
N HIS A 193 1.50 22.40 -11.16
CA HIS A 193 1.93 22.26 -12.56
C HIS A 193 1.77 23.55 -13.38
N SER A 194 1.06 24.54 -12.86
CA SER A 194 0.85 25.81 -13.55
C SER A 194 2.02 26.79 -13.39
N TYR A 195 2.91 26.51 -12.40
CA TYR A 195 4.05 27.37 -12.11
C TYR A 195 5.27 26.96 -12.93
N ASP A 196 5.96 27.93 -13.55
CA ASP A 196 7.23 27.71 -14.25
C ASP A 196 8.43 27.79 -13.27
N TYR A 197 9.07 26.65 -13.06
CA TYR A 197 10.25 26.51 -12.19
C TYR A 197 11.57 26.86 -12.86
N SER A 198 11.61 27.12 -14.18
CA SER A 198 12.83 27.48 -14.92
C SER A 198 13.33 28.87 -14.49
N HIS A 199 14.65 29.04 -14.49
CA HIS A 199 15.30 30.32 -14.12
C HIS A 199 14.99 30.80 -12.69
N LYS A 200 14.64 29.86 -11.76
CA LYS A 200 14.27 30.20 -10.37
C LYS A 200 15.35 29.82 -9.38
N LYS A 201 15.38 30.56 -8.28
CA LYS A 201 16.09 30.17 -7.06
C LYS A 201 15.18 29.31 -6.21
N ILE A 202 15.55 28.05 -6.01
CA ILE A 202 14.71 27.01 -5.42
C ILE A 202 15.32 26.51 -4.12
N GLY A 203 14.57 26.58 -3.02
CA GLY A 203 14.89 25.90 -1.77
C GLY A 203 14.13 24.57 -1.69
N ILE A 204 14.83 23.45 -1.55
CA ILE A 204 14.20 22.12 -1.36
C ILE A 204 14.42 21.68 0.10
N ILE A 205 13.34 21.50 0.85
CA ILE A 205 13.37 21.07 2.25
C ILE A 205 13.06 19.58 2.35
N GLY A 206 14.04 18.77 2.72
CA GLY A 206 13.90 17.33 2.90
C GLY A 206 14.87 16.51 2.05
N ASN A 207 15.05 15.23 2.43
CA ASN A 207 15.90 14.24 1.73
C ASN A 207 15.27 12.84 1.74
N GLY A 208 13.94 12.75 1.79
CA GLY A 208 13.18 11.52 1.59
C GLY A 208 12.97 11.21 0.11
N SER A 209 12.23 10.13 -0.19
CA SER A 209 12.03 9.63 -1.57
C SER A 209 11.54 10.72 -2.54
N SER A 210 10.62 11.60 -2.11
CA SER A 210 10.15 12.70 -2.98
C SER A 210 11.27 13.70 -3.31
N ALA A 211 12.06 14.12 -2.32
CA ALA A 211 13.18 15.04 -2.57
C ALA A 211 14.25 14.43 -3.47
N ILE A 212 14.54 13.13 -3.28
CA ILE A 212 15.49 12.36 -4.10
C ILE A 212 15.05 12.34 -5.56
N GLN A 213 13.76 12.28 -5.83
CA GLN A 213 13.21 12.27 -7.19
C GLN A 213 13.06 13.69 -7.79
N ILE A 214 12.70 14.69 -6.97
CA ILE A 214 12.48 16.07 -7.41
C ILE A 214 13.81 16.77 -7.76
N LEU A 215 14.84 16.63 -6.91
CA LEU A 215 16.10 17.37 -7.08
C LEU A 215 16.73 17.20 -8.46
N PRO A 216 16.90 15.98 -9.01
CA PRO A 216 17.48 15.81 -10.35
C PRO A 216 16.64 16.46 -11.44
N GLN A 217 15.32 16.49 -11.30
CA GLN A 217 14.45 17.12 -12.31
C GLN A 217 14.56 18.65 -12.28
N MET A 218 14.59 19.22 -11.08
CA MET A 218 14.79 20.68 -10.93
C MET A 218 16.18 21.11 -11.41
N ALA A 219 17.21 20.29 -11.16
CA ALA A 219 18.59 20.59 -11.60
C ALA A 219 18.77 20.57 -13.13
N LYS A 220 17.89 19.89 -13.87
CA LYS A 220 17.88 19.87 -15.35
C LYS A 220 17.23 21.10 -15.98
N LEU A 221 16.45 21.86 -15.22
CA LEU A 221 15.76 23.05 -15.74
C LEU A 221 16.76 24.18 -15.99
N ALA A 222 16.56 24.90 -17.08
CA ALA A 222 17.45 25.99 -17.47
C ALA A 222 17.51 27.08 -16.41
N GLY A 223 18.73 27.52 -16.06
CA GLY A 223 18.97 28.69 -15.21
C GLY A 223 18.55 28.55 -13.74
N THR A 224 18.22 27.36 -13.27
CA THR A 224 17.88 27.14 -11.85
C THR A 224 19.11 27.22 -10.94
N GLN A 225 18.88 27.76 -9.74
CA GLN A 225 19.83 27.72 -8.62
C GLN A 225 19.15 27.06 -7.43
N ILE A 226 19.71 25.98 -6.93
CA ILE A 226 19.02 25.12 -5.97
C ILE A 226 19.84 25.03 -4.67
N VAL A 227 19.17 25.19 -3.53
CA VAL A 227 19.71 24.85 -2.23
C VAL A 227 18.88 23.73 -1.62
N SER A 228 19.54 22.58 -1.37
CA SER A 228 18.92 21.40 -0.76
C SER A 228 19.20 21.40 0.74
N PHE A 229 18.16 21.60 1.56
CA PHE A 229 18.22 21.61 3.02
C PHE A 229 18.02 20.22 3.58
N GLN A 230 19.02 19.65 4.22
CA GLN A 230 19.03 18.26 4.71
C GLN A 230 19.57 18.16 6.13
N ARG A 231 18.73 17.79 7.10
CA ARG A 231 19.18 17.57 8.50
C ARG A 231 20.01 16.32 8.70
N GLY A 232 19.78 15.28 7.90
CA GLY A 232 20.43 13.99 7.99
C GLY A 232 20.88 13.49 6.63
N THR A 233 21.42 12.29 6.62
CA THR A 233 21.86 11.57 5.43
C THR A 233 20.81 10.54 4.99
N THR A 234 20.90 10.05 3.75
CA THR A 234 20.03 8.99 3.23
C THR A 234 20.85 8.02 2.38
N TRP A 235 20.66 6.73 2.60
CA TRP A 235 21.24 5.69 1.76
C TRP A 235 20.61 5.76 0.36
N ILE A 236 21.46 5.91 -0.66
CA ILE A 236 21.08 5.76 -2.06
C ILE A 236 21.60 4.42 -2.53
N THR A 237 20.68 3.47 -2.75
CA THR A 237 21.03 2.09 -3.02
C THR A 237 21.11 1.79 -4.51
N GLN A 238 21.67 0.64 -4.84
CA GLN A 238 21.57 0.10 -6.19
C GLN A 238 20.11 -0.13 -6.58
N SER A 239 19.84 -0.03 -7.87
CA SER A 239 18.58 -0.49 -8.40
C SER A 239 18.51 -2.04 -8.33
N LEU A 240 17.32 -2.57 -8.15
CA LEU A 240 17.13 -4.01 -8.18
C LEU A 240 17.38 -4.56 -9.60
N GLY A 241 17.19 -3.73 -10.64
CA GLY A 241 17.50 -4.07 -12.02
C GLY A 241 18.99 -4.34 -12.23
N GLU A 242 19.85 -3.52 -11.64
CA GLU A 242 21.30 -3.75 -11.67
C GLU A 242 21.71 -5.01 -10.90
N ILE A 243 21.09 -5.24 -9.71
CA ILE A 243 21.39 -6.40 -8.87
C ILE A 243 20.98 -7.72 -9.53
N LEU A 244 19.86 -7.73 -10.22
CA LEU A 244 19.30 -8.92 -10.87
C LEU A 244 19.76 -9.12 -12.30
N GLY A 245 20.58 -8.20 -12.85
CA GLY A 245 21.00 -8.25 -14.24
C GLY A 245 19.83 -8.15 -15.22
N ALA A 246 18.81 -7.35 -14.90
CA ALA A 246 17.57 -7.26 -15.67
C ALA A 246 17.77 -6.80 -17.14
N ASN A 247 18.97 -6.35 -17.50
CA ASN A 247 19.38 -6.00 -18.88
C ASN A 247 20.09 -7.16 -19.61
N GLN A 248 20.29 -8.29 -18.97
CA GLN A 248 20.84 -9.47 -19.66
C GLN A 248 19.68 -10.34 -20.16
N GLY A 249 18.90 -9.80 -21.08
CA GLY A 249 18.21 -10.61 -22.05
C GLY A 249 19.26 -11.13 -23.04
N ASP A 250 19.99 -12.17 -22.70
CA ASP A 250 20.61 -12.97 -23.73
C ASP A 250 19.47 -13.43 -24.64
N PRO A 251 19.55 -13.17 -25.95
CA PRO A 251 18.68 -13.85 -26.91
C PRO A 251 18.95 -15.34 -26.70
N ASP A 252 17.89 -16.11 -26.43
CA ASP A 252 18.02 -17.57 -26.39
C ASP A 252 18.49 -18.00 -27.80
N PRO A 253 19.72 -18.53 -27.98
CA PRO A 253 20.24 -18.87 -29.28
C PRO A 253 19.37 -19.91 -30.01
N GLU A 254 18.56 -20.67 -29.29
CA GLU A 254 17.63 -21.65 -29.86
C GLU A 254 16.33 -20.97 -30.36
N GLU A 255 15.89 -19.84 -29.76
CA GLU A 255 14.74 -19.08 -30.26
C GLU A 255 15.05 -18.32 -31.55
N GLU A 256 16.24 -17.71 -31.69
CA GLU A 256 16.66 -17.08 -32.97
C GLU A 256 16.74 -18.08 -34.14
N GLN A 257 17.16 -19.30 -33.86
CA GLN A 257 17.21 -20.34 -34.88
C GLN A 257 15.83 -20.89 -35.26
N GLN A 258 14.89 -20.97 -34.36
CA GLN A 258 13.52 -21.41 -34.65
C GLN A 258 12.69 -20.35 -35.39
N GLU A 259 12.90 -19.06 -35.13
CA GLU A 259 12.24 -17.98 -35.87
C GLU A 259 12.78 -17.88 -37.33
N MET A 260 14.04 -18.18 -37.55
CA MET A 260 14.60 -18.25 -38.93
C MET A 260 14.10 -19.46 -39.74
N VAL A 261 13.70 -20.55 -39.08
CA VAL A 261 13.24 -21.78 -39.74
C VAL A 261 11.74 -21.73 -40.08
N ASN A 262 10.93 -20.96 -39.32
CA ASN A 262 9.47 -20.89 -39.51
C ASN A 262 8.99 -19.77 -40.46
N GLY A 263 9.84 -19.18 -41.27
CA GLY A 263 9.59 -18.52 -42.54
C GLY A 263 8.29 -17.74 -42.79
N ASP A 264 7.63 -17.21 -41.77
CA ASP A 264 6.37 -16.49 -41.96
C ASP A 264 6.33 -15.20 -41.12
N VAL A 265 7.07 -14.19 -41.54
CA VAL A 265 6.77 -12.78 -41.23
C VAL A 265 7.26 -11.92 -42.39
N GLY A 266 6.31 -11.45 -43.19
CA GLY A 266 6.55 -10.35 -44.10
C GLY A 266 6.92 -9.10 -43.28
N ILE A 267 8.21 -8.84 -43.13
CA ILE A 267 8.71 -7.59 -42.56
C ILE A 267 8.53 -6.53 -43.64
N ASN A 268 7.60 -5.61 -43.42
CA ASN A 268 7.52 -4.40 -44.22
C ASN A 268 8.79 -3.58 -43.92
N MET A 269 9.64 -3.40 -44.95
CA MET A 269 10.92 -2.68 -44.86
C MET A 269 10.78 -1.18 -44.61
N GLU A 270 9.56 -0.66 -44.35
CA GLU A 270 9.31 0.73 -44.01
C GLU A 270 9.43 1.02 -42.48
N ASP A 271 9.53 -0.01 -41.65
CA ASP A 271 9.69 0.14 -40.19
C ASP A 271 11.14 0.11 -39.66
N VAL A 272 12.13 0.15 -40.56
CA VAL A 272 13.58 0.15 -40.21
C VAL A 272 14.15 1.57 -40.18
N GLY A 273 13.41 2.52 -39.63
CA GLY A 273 13.77 3.94 -39.69
C GLY A 273 13.80 4.72 -38.36
N GLU A 274 13.69 4.08 -37.21
CA GLU A 274 14.00 4.75 -35.95
C GLU A 274 15.10 3.97 -35.23
N SER A 275 16.29 4.55 -35.19
CA SER A 275 17.40 4.12 -34.36
C SER A 275 16.94 3.96 -32.93
N ASP A 276 17.24 2.82 -32.26
CA ASP A 276 17.11 2.60 -30.81
C ASP A 276 18.09 3.54 -30.07
N GLU A 277 17.93 4.85 -30.23
CA GLU A 277 18.59 5.87 -29.45
C GLU A 277 17.74 6.17 -28.21
N GLU A 278 18.04 5.51 -27.19
CA GLU A 278 18.01 5.74 -25.75
C GLU A 278 17.91 4.40 -25.04
N VAL A 279 19.00 3.66 -25.03
CA VAL A 279 19.25 2.65 -23.99
C VAL A 279 19.12 3.39 -22.67
N GLY A 280 18.01 3.21 -21.96
CA GLY A 280 17.78 3.78 -20.64
C GLY A 280 18.99 3.50 -19.75
N SER A 281 19.23 4.32 -18.74
CA SER A 281 20.37 4.10 -17.86
C SER A 281 20.32 2.67 -17.31
N ASN A 282 21.49 2.05 -17.06
CA ASN A 282 21.58 0.73 -16.41
C ASN A 282 20.83 0.68 -15.07
N PHE A 283 20.52 1.83 -14.50
CA PHE A 283 19.80 1.98 -13.26
C PHE A 283 18.28 1.71 -13.40
N ASN A 284 17.64 2.25 -14.44
CA ASN A 284 16.23 2.05 -14.74
C ASN A 284 16.05 1.72 -16.22
N PRO A 285 16.39 0.48 -16.63
CA PRO A 285 16.39 0.09 -18.03
C PRO A 285 14.98 0.14 -18.63
N ARG A 286 14.91 0.56 -19.89
CA ARG A 286 13.70 0.48 -20.71
C ARG A 286 13.52 -0.94 -21.24
N TYR A 287 12.30 -1.42 -21.26
CA TYR A 287 11.97 -2.67 -21.92
C TYR A 287 11.93 -2.49 -23.44
N THR A 288 12.67 -3.34 -24.14
CA THR A 288 12.73 -3.36 -25.61
C THR A 288 11.42 -3.88 -26.22
N ARG A 289 11.25 -3.74 -27.53
CA ARG A 289 10.13 -4.37 -28.25
C ARG A 289 10.15 -5.90 -28.09
N ASN A 290 11.32 -6.52 -28.05
CA ASN A 290 11.50 -7.95 -27.83
C ASN A 290 11.06 -8.37 -26.41
N ASP A 291 11.45 -7.63 -25.38
CA ASP A 291 10.99 -7.88 -24.00
C ASP A 291 9.47 -7.87 -23.92
N LYS A 292 8.84 -6.85 -24.50
CA LYS A 292 7.38 -6.73 -24.51
C LYS A 292 6.71 -7.86 -25.30
N ARG A 293 7.29 -8.27 -26.44
CA ARG A 293 6.81 -9.43 -27.20
C ARG A 293 6.90 -10.72 -26.37
N ARG A 294 8.03 -10.93 -25.67
CA ARG A 294 8.23 -12.07 -24.75
C ARG A 294 7.21 -12.07 -23.61
N PHE A 295 6.91 -10.90 -23.03
CA PHE A 295 5.94 -10.77 -21.94
C PHE A 295 4.48 -10.95 -22.39
N LYS A 296 4.15 -10.85 -23.69
CA LYS A 296 2.83 -11.24 -24.21
C LYS A 296 2.54 -12.73 -24.04
N ASN A 297 3.57 -13.56 -23.93
CA ASN A 297 3.41 -14.96 -23.55
C ASN A 297 3.19 -15.04 -22.03
N PRO A 298 2.00 -15.51 -21.55
CA PRO A 298 1.65 -15.50 -20.12
C PRO A 298 2.62 -16.29 -19.24
N GLU A 299 3.16 -17.42 -19.73
CA GLU A 299 4.07 -18.25 -18.94
C GLU A 299 5.47 -17.61 -18.82
N LYS A 300 6.00 -17.03 -19.90
CA LYS A 300 7.28 -16.29 -19.87
C LYS A 300 7.16 -15.06 -18.96
N HIS A 301 6.05 -14.32 -19.03
CA HIS A 301 5.77 -13.19 -18.14
C HIS A 301 5.65 -13.62 -16.68
N LYS A 302 4.96 -14.71 -16.39
CA LYS A 302 4.83 -15.29 -15.05
C LYS A 302 6.19 -15.73 -14.48
N GLN A 303 7.05 -16.34 -15.30
CA GLN A 303 8.41 -16.72 -14.91
C GLN A 303 9.25 -15.49 -14.54
N TYR A 304 9.21 -14.44 -15.37
CA TYR A 304 9.91 -13.18 -15.10
C TYR A 304 9.44 -12.54 -13.79
N ARG A 305 8.13 -12.45 -13.56
CA ARG A 305 7.56 -11.94 -12.30
C ARG A 305 7.98 -12.77 -11.09
N LYS A 306 8.01 -14.10 -11.22
CA LYS A 306 8.51 -15.00 -10.17
C LYS A 306 9.98 -14.73 -9.85
N MET A 307 10.82 -14.55 -10.85
CA MET A 307 12.24 -14.23 -10.67
C MET A 307 12.41 -12.93 -9.87
N LEU A 308 11.69 -11.88 -10.24
CA LEU A 308 11.72 -10.60 -9.52
C LEU A 308 11.27 -10.75 -8.05
N GLN A 309 10.17 -11.44 -7.80
CA GLN A 309 9.68 -11.68 -6.44
C GLN A 309 10.66 -12.52 -5.61
N GLN A 310 11.27 -13.54 -6.20
CA GLN A 310 12.28 -14.36 -5.52
C GLN A 310 13.51 -13.53 -5.14
N GLY A 311 13.97 -12.66 -6.05
CA GLY A 311 15.07 -11.75 -5.79
C GLY A 311 14.79 -10.85 -4.60
N MET A 312 13.62 -10.21 -4.58
CA MET A 312 13.21 -9.34 -3.47
C MET A 312 13.07 -10.12 -2.15
N ASN A 313 12.44 -11.30 -2.16
CA ASN A 313 12.24 -12.08 -0.94
C ASN A 313 13.57 -12.61 -0.36
N LYS A 314 14.53 -13.01 -1.20
CA LYS A 314 15.89 -13.35 -0.75
C LYS A 314 16.59 -12.17 -0.07
N GLY A 315 16.24 -10.94 -0.44
CA GLY A 315 16.80 -9.70 0.12
C GLY A 315 16.43 -9.43 1.59
N PHE A 316 15.47 -10.15 2.19
CA PHE A 316 15.11 -9.95 3.60
C PHE A 316 16.29 -10.06 4.57
N ARG A 317 17.28 -10.87 4.24
CA ARG A 317 18.49 -11.05 5.06
C ARG A 317 19.29 -9.76 5.27
N ILE A 318 19.16 -8.78 4.37
CA ILE A 318 19.78 -7.45 4.50
C ILE A 318 19.26 -6.73 5.76
N PHE A 319 18.02 -6.97 6.14
CA PHE A 319 17.39 -6.30 7.27
C PHE A 319 17.66 -6.96 8.63
N ARG A 320 18.45 -8.04 8.69
CA ARG A 320 18.89 -8.63 9.96
C ARG A 320 20.14 -7.91 10.47
N LYS A 321 20.08 -7.37 11.68
CA LYS A 321 21.23 -6.73 12.34
C LYS A 321 22.43 -7.68 12.38
N GLY A 322 23.60 -7.20 12.01
CA GLY A 322 24.85 -7.97 12.05
C GLY A 322 24.95 -9.11 11.04
N SER A 323 24.03 -9.22 10.07
CA SER A 323 24.14 -10.23 9.02
C SER A 323 25.29 -9.91 8.05
N ALA A 324 25.99 -10.95 7.58
CA ALA A 324 27.03 -10.79 6.56
C ALA A 324 26.50 -10.15 5.28
N GLN A 325 25.20 -10.32 4.99
CA GLN A 325 24.56 -9.71 3.84
C GLN A 325 24.35 -8.20 4.04
N ASN A 326 23.96 -7.75 5.25
CA ASN A 326 23.88 -6.33 5.57
C ASN A 326 25.25 -5.66 5.43
N THR A 327 26.30 -6.28 5.99
CA THR A 327 27.68 -5.76 5.90
C THR A 327 28.11 -5.59 4.44
N ARG A 328 28.02 -6.65 3.62
CA ARG A 328 28.37 -6.58 2.19
C ARG A 328 27.56 -5.54 1.42
N SER A 329 26.24 -5.49 1.65
CA SER A 329 25.38 -4.50 1.00
C SER A 329 25.75 -3.08 1.41
N THR A 330 26.14 -2.86 2.67
CA THR A 330 26.60 -1.55 3.16
C THR A 330 27.89 -1.13 2.46
N GLU A 331 28.90 -2.01 2.40
CA GLU A 331 30.17 -1.76 1.72
C GLU A 331 29.97 -1.43 0.23
N THR A 332 29.17 -2.24 -0.47
CA THR A 332 28.84 -2.02 -1.87
C THR A 332 28.11 -0.69 -2.08
N THR A 333 27.17 -0.35 -1.20
CA THR A 333 26.41 0.90 -1.28
C THR A 333 27.32 2.11 -1.04
N ILE A 334 28.24 2.04 -0.07
CA ILE A 334 29.24 3.10 0.19
C ILE A 334 30.12 3.31 -1.05
N ALA A 335 30.67 2.22 -1.60
CA ALA A 335 31.55 2.30 -2.77
C ALA A 335 30.83 2.97 -3.96
N ARG A 336 29.57 2.62 -4.17
CA ARG A 336 28.73 3.21 -5.23
C ARG A 336 28.43 4.68 -4.98
N MET A 337 28.01 5.05 -3.76
CA MET A 337 27.75 6.45 -3.42
C MET A 337 29.02 7.32 -3.61
N ARG A 338 30.18 6.80 -3.23
CA ARG A 338 31.47 7.46 -3.49
C ARG A 338 31.73 7.63 -4.99
N ALA A 339 31.50 6.60 -5.79
CA ALA A 339 31.68 6.67 -7.24
C ALA A 339 30.72 7.69 -7.89
N ALA A 340 29.44 7.71 -7.50
CA ALA A 340 28.45 8.67 -7.98
C ALA A 340 28.83 10.12 -7.62
N LEU A 341 29.47 10.33 -6.47
CA LEU A 341 30.02 11.61 -6.03
C LEU A 341 31.42 11.90 -6.60
N LYS A 342 31.93 11.11 -7.55
CA LYS A 342 33.27 11.23 -8.13
C LYS A 342 34.38 11.28 -7.07
N ASN A 343 34.19 10.57 -5.95
CA ASN A 343 35.07 10.55 -4.79
C ASN A 343 35.38 11.95 -4.20
N ASN A 344 34.46 12.91 -4.34
CA ASN A 344 34.57 14.19 -3.67
C ASN A 344 34.42 13.97 -2.16
N GLU A 345 35.54 14.08 -1.42
CA GLU A 345 35.59 13.72 0.00
C GLU A 345 34.66 14.58 0.87
N ASP A 346 34.47 15.84 0.52
CA ASP A 346 33.55 16.72 1.26
C ASP A 346 32.09 16.32 1.08
N LEU A 347 31.68 16.03 -0.13
CA LEU A 347 30.33 15.53 -0.41
C LEU A 347 30.12 14.11 0.16
N CYS A 348 31.12 13.24 0.05
CA CYS A 348 31.05 11.90 0.63
C CYS A 348 30.82 11.96 2.14
N ARG A 349 31.59 12.82 2.87
CA ARG A 349 31.43 13.01 4.31
C ARG A 349 30.06 13.56 4.71
N GLN A 350 29.45 14.39 3.86
CA GLN A 350 28.17 15.05 4.12
C GLN A 350 26.96 14.22 3.73
N LEU A 351 27.06 13.34 2.72
CA LEU A 351 25.93 12.65 2.11
C LEU A 351 25.85 11.15 2.41
N ILE A 352 27.01 10.48 2.64
CA ILE A 352 27.03 9.04 2.96
C ILE A 352 26.66 8.85 4.43
N PRO A 353 25.63 8.03 4.74
CA PRO A 353 25.23 7.77 6.12
C PRO A 353 26.27 6.98 6.92
N ASP A 354 26.29 7.23 8.23
CA ASP A 354 27.02 6.48 9.24
C ASP A 354 26.14 5.49 10.03
N TRP A 355 24.83 5.51 9.79
CA TRP A 355 23.85 4.62 10.43
C TRP A 355 23.57 3.38 9.59
N THR A 356 23.01 2.33 10.23
CA THR A 356 22.81 0.99 9.66
C THR A 356 21.95 1.00 8.39
N LEU A 357 22.46 0.46 7.29
CA LEU A 357 21.71 0.25 6.06
C LEU A 357 20.44 -0.56 6.34
N GLY A 358 19.31 -0.10 5.79
CA GLY A 358 18.00 -0.72 6.00
C GLY A 358 17.22 -0.19 7.20
N CYS A 359 17.78 0.69 8.03
CA CYS A 359 17.03 1.38 9.09
C CYS A 359 15.87 2.22 8.54
N ARG A 360 16.04 2.76 7.33
CA ARG A 360 15.00 3.37 6.49
C ARG A 360 14.76 2.50 5.25
N ARG A 361 13.70 2.83 4.50
CA ARG A 361 13.49 2.24 3.19
C ARG A 361 14.73 2.36 2.32
N LEU A 362 15.14 1.27 1.71
CA LEU A 362 16.18 1.28 0.69
C LEU A 362 15.63 2.02 -0.53
N THR A 363 16.20 3.15 -0.85
CA THR A 363 15.70 4.03 -1.91
C THR A 363 16.71 4.10 -3.04
N PRO A 364 16.35 3.66 -4.25
CA PRO A 364 17.12 3.97 -5.44
C PRO A 364 16.99 5.47 -5.73
N GLY A 365 18.02 6.09 -6.31
CA GLY A 365 18.03 7.54 -6.53
C GLY A 365 18.90 7.91 -7.72
N GLU A 366 18.37 7.68 -8.93
CA GLU A 366 19.05 8.01 -10.17
C GLU A 366 19.29 9.52 -10.29
N GLY A 367 20.53 9.92 -10.53
CA GLY A 367 20.91 11.31 -10.72
C GLY A 367 20.90 12.17 -9.44
N TYR A 368 20.47 11.63 -8.29
CA TYR A 368 20.37 12.41 -7.05
C TYR A 368 21.71 12.83 -6.50
N LEU A 369 22.66 11.91 -6.38
CA LEU A 369 24.02 12.21 -5.88
C LEU A 369 24.77 13.07 -6.89
N GLU A 370 24.65 12.76 -8.16
CA GLU A 370 25.27 13.48 -9.27
C GLU A 370 24.78 14.94 -9.35
N SER A 371 23.56 15.22 -8.91
CA SER A 371 23.02 16.59 -8.85
C SER A 371 23.87 17.50 -7.95
N PHE A 372 24.52 16.99 -6.91
CA PHE A 372 25.38 17.79 -6.05
C PHE A 372 26.76 18.11 -6.66
N LEU A 373 27.09 17.52 -7.82
CA LEU A 373 28.28 17.87 -8.59
C LEU A 373 28.02 19.02 -9.59
N VAL A 374 26.75 19.40 -9.76
CA VAL A 374 26.37 20.52 -10.65
C VAL A 374 26.56 21.83 -9.91
N PRO A 375 27.23 22.84 -10.51
CA PRO A 375 27.50 24.12 -9.83
C PRO A 375 26.27 24.89 -9.34
N SER A 376 25.12 24.66 -9.95
CA SER A 376 23.85 25.31 -9.57
C SER A 376 23.15 24.64 -8.37
N VAL A 377 23.67 23.55 -7.82
CA VAL A 377 23.09 22.84 -6.68
C VAL A 377 24.00 22.93 -5.45
N THR A 378 23.49 23.48 -4.38
CA THR A 378 24.19 23.61 -3.10
C THR A 378 23.53 22.72 -2.04
N LEU A 379 24.34 22.04 -1.26
CA LEU A 379 23.91 21.28 -0.08
C LEU A 379 23.99 22.16 1.17
N GLU A 380 22.89 22.31 1.92
CA GLU A 380 22.85 22.99 3.21
C GLU A 380 22.49 22.01 4.33
N LYS A 381 23.39 21.89 5.31
CA LYS A 381 23.23 20.94 6.45
C LYS A 381 22.79 21.63 7.74
N SER A 382 22.89 22.97 7.80
CA SER A 382 22.45 23.72 8.97
C SER A 382 20.94 23.63 9.13
N SER A 383 20.48 23.49 10.36
CA SER A 383 19.03 23.50 10.64
C SER A 383 18.41 24.83 10.23
N ILE A 384 17.20 24.76 9.68
CA ILE A 384 16.41 25.96 9.39
C ILE A 384 15.96 26.56 10.71
N GLU A 385 16.25 27.83 10.93
CA GLU A 385 15.77 28.61 12.06
C GLU A 385 14.33 29.06 11.79
N ARG A 386 14.11 29.70 10.63
CA ARG A 386 12.81 30.19 10.19
C ARG A 386 12.73 30.41 8.68
N ILE A 387 11.54 30.50 8.20
CA ILE A 387 11.24 31.06 6.87
C ILE A 387 11.03 32.56 7.03
N THR A 388 11.57 33.33 6.09
CA THR A 388 11.42 34.79 6.00
C THR A 388 10.51 35.15 4.81
N PRO A 389 10.03 36.40 4.68
CA PRO A 389 9.25 36.80 3.52
C PRO A 389 9.95 36.57 2.17
N THR A 390 11.30 36.50 2.16
CA THR A 390 12.10 36.35 0.94
C THR A 390 12.82 35.01 0.83
N GLY A 391 12.77 34.15 1.87
CA GLY A 391 13.51 32.89 1.78
C GLY A 391 13.68 32.15 3.12
N ILE A 392 14.88 31.64 3.37
CA ILE A 392 15.19 30.77 4.52
C ILE A 392 16.40 31.33 5.29
N ARG A 393 16.26 31.44 6.62
CA ARG A 393 17.37 31.68 7.55
C ARG A 393 17.72 30.37 8.27
N THR A 394 19.00 30.04 8.31
CA THR A 394 19.54 28.90 9.07
C THR A 394 19.98 29.30 10.47
N GLN A 395 20.09 28.33 11.39
CA GLN A 395 20.62 28.56 12.74
C GLN A 395 22.08 29.04 12.74
N GLY A 396 22.82 28.80 11.66
CA GLY A 396 24.16 29.37 11.44
C GLY A 396 24.16 30.84 11.03
N GLY A 397 22.97 31.47 10.94
CA GLY A 397 22.84 32.89 10.57
C GLY A 397 22.88 33.16 9.06
N GLN A 398 23.06 32.14 8.23
CA GLN A 398 23.06 32.27 6.77
C GLN A 398 21.63 32.52 6.28
N GLU A 399 21.45 33.51 5.42
CA GLU A 399 20.19 33.81 4.74
C GLU A 399 20.26 33.46 3.25
N TYR A 400 19.20 32.81 2.77
CA TYR A 400 19.00 32.43 1.37
C TYR A 400 17.72 33.05 0.86
N ASN A 401 17.78 33.74 -0.28
CA ASN A 401 16.60 34.27 -0.97
C ASN A 401 16.16 33.30 -2.06
N PHE A 402 14.85 33.02 -2.10
CA PHE A 402 14.24 32.08 -3.05
C PHE A 402 13.06 32.69 -3.77
N ASP A 403 12.82 32.22 -4.99
CA ASP A 403 11.57 32.43 -5.72
C ASP A 403 10.56 31.32 -5.33
N VAL A 404 11.08 30.12 -5.00
CA VAL A 404 10.30 28.91 -4.71
C VAL A 404 10.86 28.19 -3.50
N ILE A 405 9.98 27.73 -2.62
CA ILE A 405 10.31 26.76 -1.56
C ILE A 405 9.49 25.48 -1.78
N ILE A 406 10.17 24.35 -1.99
CA ILE A 406 9.58 23.03 -2.15
C ILE A 406 9.71 22.26 -0.84
N CYS A 407 8.57 21.98 -0.20
CA CYS A 407 8.50 21.16 1.00
C CYS A 407 8.33 19.68 0.63
N ALA A 408 9.44 18.92 0.58
CA ALA A 408 9.44 17.47 0.42
C ALA A 408 9.53 16.79 1.80
N THR A 409 8.66 17.19 2.72
CA THR A 409 8.73 16.88 4.15
C THR A 409 7.90 15.67 4.59
N GLY A 410 7.26 14.99 3.62
CA GLY A 410 6.59 13.72 3.81
C GLY A 410 5.14 13.83 4.28
N PHE A 411 4.64 12.72 4.84
CA PHE A 411 3.24 12.51 5.18
C PHE A 411 3.05 12.36 6.69
N ASP A 412 1.80 12.45 7.14
CA ASP A 412 1.41 12.06 8.47
C ASP A 412 1.46 10.53 8.58
N VAL A 413 2.30 10.06 9.50
CA VAL A 413 2.54 8.62 9.75
C VAL A 413 1.94 8.15 11.07
N SER A 414 0.97 8.90 11.61
CA SER A 414 0.27 8.54 12.84
C SER A 414 -0.69 7.36 12.69
N HIS A 415 -1.04 7.00 11.47
CA HIS A 415 -2.13 6.10 11.08
C HIS A 415 -3.54 6.59 11.46
N VAL A 416 -3.67 7.70 12.16
CA VAL A 416 -4.97 8.26 12.57
C VAL A 416 -5.64 8.94 11.38
N PRO A 417 -6.89 8.57 11.02
CA PRO A 417 -7.65 9.28 9.99
C PRO A 417 -7.89 10.75 10.36
N HIS A 418 -8.07 11.63 9.37
CA HIS A 418 -8.40 13.04 9.62
C HIS A 418 -9.81 13.29 10.15
N TYR A 419 -10.65 12.31 10.09
CA TYR A 419 -12.01 12.35 10.60
C TYR A 419 -12.11 11.47 11.84
N PRO A 420 -13.04 11.79 12.75
CA PRO A 420 -13.23 10.98 13.94
C PRO A 420 -13.74 9.58 13.59
N VAL A 421 -13.15 8.59 14.24
CA VAL A 421 -13.58 7.19 14.21
C VAL A 421 -13.86 6.81 15.65
N THR A 422 -15.15 6.63 15.99
CA THR A 422 -15.62 6.34 17.34
C THR A 422 -16.08 4.88 17.42
N GLY A 423 -15.39 4.06 18.18
CA GLY A 423 -15.71 2.66 18.47
C GLY A 423 -16.60 2.48 19.68
N ARG A 424 -16.47 1.31 20.34
CA ARG A 424 -17.20 0.98 21.58
C ARG A 424 -16.91 1.97 22.69
N ASP A 425 -17.91 2.21 23.53
CA ASP A 425 -17.81 3.02 24.74
C ASP A 425 -17.30 4.45 24.49
N GLY A 426 -17.52 4.97 23.27
CA GLY A 426 -17.05 6.29 22.86
C GLY A 426 -15.54 6.41 22.64
N MET A 427 -14.82 5.29 22.63
CA MET A 427 -13.38 5.29 22.35
C MET A 427 -13.11 5.78 20.94
N THR A 428 -12.33 6.85 20.79
CA THR A 428 -11.89 7.31 19.48
C THR A 428 -10.55 6.66 19.07
N LEU A 429 -10.38 6.42 17.78
CA LEU A 429 -9.13 5.85 17.27
C LEU A 429 -7.93 6.77 17.55
N ALA A 430 -8.15 8.09 17.52
CA ALA A 430 -7.13 9.08 17.90
C ALA A 430 -6.67 8.92 19.35
N ASN A 431 -7.60 8.68 20.29
CA ASN A 431 -7.26 8.43 21.68
C ASN A 431 -6.59 7.06 21.85
N LYS A 432 -7.08 6.04 21.16
CA LYS A 432 -6.52 4.68 21.18
C LYS A 432 -5.06 4.66 20.73
N TRP A 433 -4.72 5.47 19.74
CA TRP A 433 -3.38 5.56 19.13
C TRP A 433 -2.60 6.82 19.54
N LYS A 434 -3.02 7.48 20.64
CA LYS A 434 -2.41 8.72 21.10
C LYS A 434 -0.89 8.59 21.32
N ASP A 435 -0.49 7.52 21.97
CA ASP A 435 0.93 7.26 22.25
C ASP A 435 1.58 6.49 21.11
N GLU A 436 1.12 5.29 20.83
CA GLU A 436 1.61 4.46 19.74
C GLU A 436 0.46 3.76 19.00
N PRO A 437 0.46 3.74 17.67
CA PRO A 437 -0.52 2.99 16.90
C PRO A 437 -0.25 1.48 17.00
N GLU A 438 -1.29 0.74 17.37
CA GLU A 438 -1.27 -0.71 17.55
C GLU A 438 -2.47 -1.36 16.88
N SER A 439 -2.26 -2.56 16.36
CA SER A 439 -3.33 -3.32 15.72
C SER A 439 -3.07 -4.82 15.80
N TYR A 440 -4.13 -5.60 15.79
CA TYR A 440 -4.06 -7.04 15.67
C TYR A 440 -3.77 -7.43 14.22
N LEU A 441 -2.66 -8.13 13.99
CA LEU A 441 -2.18 -8.60 12.68
C LEU A 441 -2.17 -7.51 11.58
N SER A 442 -2.02 -6.23 11.96
CA SER A 442 -2.08 -5.08 11.03
C SER A 442 -3.45 -4.84 10.39
N LEU A 443 -4.51 -5.51 10.85
CA LEU A 443 -5.81 -5.61 10.18
C LEU A 443 -6.97 -5.01 10.97
N ALA A 444 -6.93 -5.06 12.31
CA ALA A 444 -8.06 -4.67 13.16
C ALA A 444 -7.59 -4.10 14.49
N VAL A 445 -8.48 -3.40 15.18
CA VAL A 445 -8.18 -2.71 16.44
C VAL A 445 -9.17 -3.12 17.51
N PRO A 446 -8.73 -3.45 18.74
CA PRO A 446 -9.62 -3.68 19.88
C PRO A 446 -10.57 -2.51 20.10
N GLN A 447 -11.84 -2.77 20.42
CA GLN A 447 -12.92 -1.81 20.62
C GLN A 447 -13.47 -1.14 19.34
N PHE A 448 -13.01 -1.56 18.14
CA PHE A 448 -13.55 -1.11 16.85
C PHE A 448 -14.15 -2.31 16.10
N PRO A 449 -15.39 -2.71 16.46
CA PRO A 449 -15.97 -3.92 15.91
C PRO A 449 -16.24 -3.82 14.41
N ASN A 450 -16.10 -4.92 13.67
CA ASN A 450 -16.36 -4.98 12.24
C ASN A 450 -15.58 -3.92 11.42
N TYR A 451 -14.46 -3.39 11.97
CA TYR A 451 -13.58 -2.43 11.32
C TYR A 451 -12.29 -3.13 10.93
N PHE A 452 -12.06 -3.27 9.63
CA PHE A 452 -10.87 -3.85 9.06
C PHE A 452 -10.06 -2.79 8.31
N MET A 453 -8.75 -2.98 8.26
CA MET A 453 -7.84 -2.04 7.60
C MET A 453 -6.93 -2.75 6.61
N PHE A 454 -6.75 -2.14 5.46
CA PHE A 454 -5.55 -2.33 4.67
C PHE A 454 -4.45 -1.40 5.20
N THR A 455 -3.23 -1.89 5.22
CA THR A 455 -2.06 -1.08 5.60
C THR A 455 -2.19 -0.37 6.95
N GLY A 456 -2.75 -1.05 7.96
CA GLY A 456 -2.76 -0.58 9.35
C GLY A 456 -1.37 -0.55 9.97
N PRO A 457 -1.25 -0.20 11.26
CA PRO A 457 0.02 -0.28 11.99
C PRO A 457 0.70 -1.63 11.80
N ASN A 458 2.01 -1.60 11.56
CA ASN A 458 2.85 -2.77 11.26
C ASN A 458 2.51 -3.53 9.96
N ALA A 459 1.77 -2.95 9.00
CA ALA A 459 1.41 -3.63 7.76
C ALA A 459 2.46 -3.57 6.66
N THR A 460 3.39 -2.60 6.72
CA THR A 460 4.34 -2.39 5.63
C THR A 460 5.39 -3.50 5.62
N VAL A 461 5.46 -4.25 4.53
CA VAL A 461 6.56 -5.19 4.32
C VAL A 461 7.82 -4.40 3.95
N GLY A 462 8.88 -4.54 4.71
CA GLY A 462 10.13 -3.80 4.49
C GLY A 462 10.88 -4.21 3.22
N HIS A 463 10.51 -5.34 2.64
CA HIS A 463 10.98 -5.87 1.36
C HIS A 463 9.80 -6.49 0.60
N GLY A 464 9.92 -6.68 -0.69
CA GLY A 464 8.82 -7.19 -1.51
C GLY A 464 7.85 -6.09 -1.98
N THR A 465 6.74 -6.51 -2.56
CA THR A 465 5.68 -5.61 -3.02
C THR A 465 4.52 -5.56 -2.03
N LEU A 466 4.09 -4.36 -1.70
CA LEU A 466 2.93 -4.15 -0.82
C LEU A 466 1.62 -4.60 -1.48
N ILE A 467 1.53 -4.58 -2.81
CA ILE A 467 0.32 -4.98 -3.55
C ILE A 467 -0.04 -6.45 -3.30
N THR A 468 0.96 -7.33 -3.26
CA THR A 468 0.72 -8.75 -2.95
C THR A 468 0.21 -8.94 -1.52
N SER A 469 0.74 -8.19 -0.54
CA SER A 469 0.25 -8.26 0.84
C SER A 469 -1.19 -7.76 0.97
N MET A 470 -1.59 -6.75 0.20
CA MET A 470 -2.98 -6.29 0.14
C MET A 470 -3.92 -7.40 -0.35
N THR A 471 -3.49 -8.23 -1.30
CA THR A 471 -4.31 -9.37 -1.77
C THR A 471 -4.54 -10.39 -0.64
N TRP A 472 -3.53 -10.68 0.18
CA TRP A 472 -3.67 -11.56 1.33
C TRP A 472 -4.57 -10.96 2.42
N THR A 473 -4.45 -9.66 2.66
CA THR A 473 -5.35 -8.92 3.54
C THR A 473 -6.81 -9.00 3.08
N ALA A 474 -7.05 -8.83 1.77
CA ALA A 474 -8.39 -8.96 1.20
C ALA A 474 -8.98 -10.36 1.44
N GLU A 475 -8.17 -11.42 1.26
CA GLU A 475 -8.58 -12.80 1.54
C GLU A 475 -8.97 -13.00 3.00
N TYR A 476 -8.20 -12.45 3.94
CA TYR A 476 -8.51 -12.53 5.37
C TYR A 476 -9.83 -11.85 5.71
N ILE A 477 -10.06 -10.65 5.16
CA ILE A 477 -11.31 -9.90 5.37
C ILE A 477 -12.50 -10.68 4.81
N VAL A 478 -12.38 -11.27 3.61
CA VAL A 478 -13.45 -12.08 3.00
C VAL A 478 -13.80 -13.29 3.85
N ARG A 479 -12.85 -13.95 4.50
CA ARG A 479 -13.12 -15.05 5.43
C ARG A 479 -13.98 -14.58 6.62
N TRP A 480 -13.70 -13.39 7.15
CA TRP A 480 -14.56 -12.78 8.17
C TRP A 480 -15.95 -12.46 7.64
N LEU A 481 -16.07 -11.92 6.43
CA LEU A 481 -17.38 -11.63 5.85
C LEU A 481 -18.23 -12.90 5.70
N ARG A 482 -17.63 -14.00 5.22
CA ARG A 482 -18.31 -15.30 5.15
C ARG A 482 -18.79 -15.77 6.52
N LYS A 483 -17.93 -15.67 7.53
CA LYS A 483 -18.25 -16.08 8.91
C LYS A 483 -19.34 -15.18 9.51
N ILE A 484 -19.23 -13.86 9.37
CA ILE A 484 -20.22 -12.89 9.88
C ILE A 484 -21.59 -13.12 9.23
N SER A 485 -21.61 -13.36 7.91
CA SER A 485 -22.85 -13.59 7.16
C SER A 485 -23.47 -14.94 7.50
N GLY A 486 -22.69 -16.03 7.46
CA GLY A 486 -23.20 -17.40 7.60
C GLY A 486 -23.52 -17.82 9.04
N GLU A 487 -22.87 -17.24 10.04
CA GLU A 487 -23.06 -17.58 11.45
C GLU A 487 -23.94 -16.57 12.21
N ASP A 488 -24.56 -15.61 11.52
CA ASP A 488 -25.37 -14.53 12.11
C ASP A 488 -24.64 -13.74 13.21
N ILE A 489 -23.36 -13.47 12.97
CA ILE A 489 -22.53 -12.69 13.89
C ILE A 489 -22.94 -11.21 13.81
N LYS A 490 -23.18 -10.59 14.97
CA LYS A 490 -23.46 -9.17 15.12
C LYS A 490 -22.18 -8.33 15.01
N SER A 491 -21.14 -8.75 15.72
CA SER A 491 -19.88 -8.00 15.72
C SER A 491 -18.69 -8.89 16.05
N VAL A 492 -17.53 -8.55 15.47
CA VAL A 492 -16.22 -9.13 15.78
C VAL A 492 -15.22 -8.01 16.08
N SER A 493 -14.47 -8.15 17.14
CA SER A 493 -13.39 -7.21 17.52
C SER A 493 -12.22 -8.01 18.07
N PRO A 494 -10.98 -7.74 17.70
CA PRO A 494 -9.87 -8.44 18.32
C PRO A 494 -9.83 -8.14 19.81
N ARG A 495 -9.41 -9.11 20.61
CA ARG A 495 -9.22 -8.97 22.05
C ARG A 495 -7.98 -8.12 22.32
N GLN A 496 -8.03 -7.32 23.41
CA GLN A 496 -6.91 -6.47 23.77
C GLN A 496 -5.68 -7.30 24.17
N ASP A 497 -5.86 -8.34 24.98
CA ASP A 497 -4.78 -9.22 25.43
C ASP A 497 -4.06 -9.91 24.23
N ALA A 498 -4.80 -10.44 23.26
CA ALA A 498 -4.24 -11.05 22.06
C ALA A 498 -3.48 -10.02 21.20
N THR A 499 -3.98 -8.79 21.13
CA THR A 499 -3.31 -7.69 20.43
C THR A 499 -2.01 -7.32 21.13
N ASP A 500 -2.03 -7.18 22.46
CA ASP A 500 -0.85 -6.82 23.26
C ASP A 500 0.24 -7.89 23.18
N GLU A 501 -0.15 -9.17 23.17
CA GLU A 501 0.79 -10.28 22.98
C GLU A 501 1.44 -10.25 21.60
N PHE A 502 0.65 -10.06 20.55
CA PHE A 502 1.16 -9.92 19.18
C PHE A 502 2.14 -8.75 19.06
N VAL A 503 1.75 -7.60 19.58
CA VAL A 503 2.55 -6.37 19.54
C VAL A 503 3.87 -6.56 20.29
N ARG A 504 3.82 -7.06 21.51
CA ARG A 504 5.01 -7.28 22.36
C ARG A 504 6.00 -8.27 21.74
N TYR A 505 5.50 -9.37 21.18
CA TYR A 505 6.34 -10.33 20.51
C TYR A 505 6.94 -9.76 19.21
N GLY A 506 6.13 -9.01 18.46
CA GLY A 506 6.56 -8.31 17.25
C GLY A 506 7.67 -7.29 17.52
N ASP A 507 7.58 -6.54 18.62
CA ASP A 507 8.63 -5.60 19.03
C ASP A 507 9.95 -6.34 19.33
N GLY A 508 9.89 -7.51 19.97
CA GLY A 508 11.06 -8.38 20.17
C GLY A 508 11.72 -8.80 18.85
N ILE A 509 10.92 -9.12 17.82
CA ILE A 509 11.44 -9.41 16.48
C ILE A 509 12.09 -8.15 15.87
N HIS A 510 11.44 -6.99 15.98
CA HIS A 510 11.98 -5.73 15.46
C HIS A 510 13.36 -5.41 16.04
N GLU A 511 13.63 -5.74 17.31
CA GLU A 511 14.94 -5.54 17.90
C GLU A 511 16.06 -6.34 17.21
N THR A 512 15.74 -7.40 16.50
CA THR A 512 16.70 -8.17 15.69
C THR A 512 16.88 -7.60 14.28
N LEU A 513 16.07 -6.62 13.90
CA LEU A 513 16.02 -6.06 12.54
C LEU A 513 16.63 -4.64 12.50
N THR A 514 17.15 -4.27 11.37
CA THR A 514 17.76 -2.94 11.14
C THR A 514 16.76 -1.79 11.30
N TRP A 515 15.46 -2.05 11.23
CA TRP A 515 14.41 -1.03 11.35
C TRP A 515 14.38 -0.35 12.72
N SER A 516 14.80 -1.04 13.79
CA SER A 516 14.95 -0.47 15.15
C SER A 516 16.31 0.19 15.38
N ALA A 517 17.22 0.20 14.41
CA ALA A 517 18.52 0.85 14.56
C ALA A 517 18.40 2.38 14.73
N GLY A 518 19.49 3.01 15.21
CA GLY A 518 19.55 4.41 15.58
C GLY A 518 19.53 5.40 14.41
N CYS A 519 18.48 5.44 13.63
CA CYS A 519 18.25 6.46 12.61
C CYS A 519 16.86 7.09 12.76
N ARG A 520 16.69 8.33 12.34
CA ARG A 520 15.38 8.97 12.26
C ARG A 520 14.61 8.38 11.07
N SER A 521 13.52 7.65 11.31
CA SER A 521 12.73 6.96 10.28
C SER A 521 11.23 7.17 10.46
N TRP A 522 10.48 7.27 9.36
CA TRP A 522 9.03 7.25 9.40
C TRP A 522 8.49 5.89 9.89
N TYR A 523 9.27 4.82 9.81
CA TYR A 523 8.96 3.53 10.43
C TYR A 523 8.75 3.63 11.94
N LYS A 524 9.36 4.65 12.56
CA LYS A 524 9.36 4.97 13.99
C LYS A 524 8.73 6.33 14.30
N LYS A 525 7.73 6.75 13.53
CA LYS A 525 7.06 8.06 13.67
C LYS A 525 8.05 9.24 13.60
N ASN A 526 9.05 9.15 12.72
CA ASN A 526 10.15 10.12 12.57
C ASN A 526 11.00 10.35 13.83
N ARG A 527 11.04 9.38 14.76
CA ARG A 527 11.95 9.37 15.92
C ARG A 527 13.19 8.54 15.64
N VAL A 528 14.29 8.80 16.38
CA VAL A 528 15.51 8.00 16.32
C VAL A 528 15.33 6.70 17.09
N ASP A 529 14.86 6.80 18.34
CA ASP A 529 14.68 5.69 19.28
C ASP A 529 13.18 5.36 19.49
N GLY A 530 12.37 5.55 18.42
CA GLY A 530 10.96 5.22 18.46
C GLY A 530 10.70 3.73 18.22
N ARG A 531 9.57 3.25 18.71
CA ARG A 531 9.03 1.93 18.37
C ARG A 531 8.78 1.82 16.86
N VAL A 532 9.03 0.65 16.26
CA VAL A 532 8.73 0.38 14.85
C VAL A 532 7.23 0.10 14.69
N THR A 533 6.51 1.09 14.21
CA THR A 533 5.04 1.04 14.06
C THR A 533 4.56 0.82 12.63
N ALA A 534 5.43 0.98 11.64
CA ALA A 534 5.03 0.83 10.24
C ALA A 534 5.28 -0.56 9.67
N CYS A 535 6.42 -1.19 10.00
CA CYS A 535 6.82 -2.44 9.39
C CYS A 535 6.23 -3.67 10.07
N TRP A 536 5.89 -4.68 9.28
CA TRP A 536 5.55 -6.02 9.77
C TRP A 536 6.77 -6.64 10.50
N PRO A 537 6.59 -7.28 11.66
CA PRO A 537 7.70 -7.87 12.39
C PRO A 537 8.17 -9.17 11.73
N GLY A 538 8.87 -9.06 10.62
CA GLY A 538 9.39 -10.20 9.90
C GLY A 538 9.36 -10.06 8.38
N SER A 539 9.46 -11.18 7.68
CA SER A 539 9.45 -11.21 6.22
C SER A 539 8.04 -11.12 5.64
N ALA A 540 7.93 -10.71 4.37
CA ALA A 540 6.67 -10.74 3.62
C ALA A 540 6.10 -12.16 3.50
N LEU A 541 6.96 -13.18 3.45
CA LEU A 541 6.53 -14.58 3.43
C LEU A 541 5.93 -15.02 4.77
N LEU A 542 6.48 -14.52 5.90
CA LEU A 542 5.87 -14.74 7.21
C LEU A 542 4.50 -14.06 7.31
N TYR A 543 4.37 -12.81 6.81
CA TYR A 543 3.08 -12.13 6.74
C TYR A 543 2.05 -12.98 5.99
N ARG A 544 2.41 -13.47 4.80
CA ARG A 544 1.58 -14.37 4.01
C ARG A 544 1.15 -15.61 4.79
N GLU A 545 2.12 -16.30 5.40
CA GLU A 545 1.86 -17.53 6.17
C GLU A 545 0.86 -17.28 7.29
N VAL A 546 1.06 -16.22 8.09
CA VAL A 546 0.19 -15.89 9.22
C VAL A 546 -1.21 -15.51 8.75
N ILE A 547 -1.32 -14.64 7.73
CA ILE A 547 -2.61 -14.10 7.27
C ILE A 547 -3.43 -15.14 6.50
N LEU A 548 -2.79 -16.01 5.72
CA LEU A 548 -3.52 -16.98 4.90
C LEU A 548 -3.79 -18.32 5.61
N ARG A 549 -3.14 -18.60 6.73
CA ARG A 549 -3.29 -19.88 7.41
C ARG A 549 -4.71 -20.08 7.91
N GLU A 550 -5.17 -19.23 8.81
CA GLU A 550 -6.51 -19.34 9.40
C GLU A 550 -6.98 -18.01 10.02
N VAL A 551 -8.26 -17.94 10.31
CA VAL A 551 -8.82 -16.93 11.21
C VAL A 551 -8.75 -17.50 12.63
N ARG A 552 -7.92 -16.92 13.48
CA ARG A 552 -7.76 -17.31 14.90
C ARG A 552 -8.94 -16.79 15.70
N GLY A 553 -10.07 -17.50 15.68
CA GLY A 553 -11.32 -17.05 16.30
C GLY A 553 -11.20 -16.83 17.83
N GLU A 554 -10.32 -17.54 18.49
CA GLU A 554 -10.00 -17.43 19.92
C GLU A 554 -9.41 -16.06 20.30
N ASP A 555 -8.83 -15.34 19.37
CA ASP A 555 -8.25 -14.00 19.58
C ASP A 555 -9.28 -12.88 19.45
N TRP A 556 -10.56 -13.22 19.20
CA TRP A 556 -11.63 -12.25 18.93
C TRP A 556 -12.78 -12.32 19.93
N ASP A 557 -13.32 -11.15 20.28
CA ASP A 557 -14.62 -10.99 20.94
C ASP A 557 -15.70 -11.08 19.84
N ILE A 558 -16.42 -12.20 19.81
CA ILE A 558 -17.47 -12.49 18.82
C ILE A 558 -18.83 -12.38 19.51
N ARG A 559 -19.69 -11.49 19.02
CA ARG A 559 -21.06 -11.34 19.51
C ARG A 559 -22.05 -11.70 18.41
N TYR A 560 -23.08 -12.46 18.76
CA TYR A 560 -24.08 -12.95 17.84
C TYR A 560 -25.35 -12.09 17.94
N ASN A 561 -26.16 -12.04 16.85
CA ASN A 561 -27.45 -11.36 16.90
C ASN A 561 -28.45 -12.11 17.79
N SER A 562 -28.35 -13.44 17.85
CA SER A 562 -29.17 -14.28 18.71
C SER A 562 -28.46 -14.62 20.02
N GLY A 563 -29.21 -14.97 21.07
CA GLY A 563 -28.65 -15.48 22.35
C GLY A 563 -28.02 -16.87 22.23
N ASN A 564 -28.18 -17.56 21.11
CA ASN A 564 -27.61 -18.88 20.85
C ASN A 564 -26.75 -18.90 19.59
N ARG A 565 -25.44 -19.07 19.76
CA ARG A 565 -24.45 -19.08 18.68
C ARG A 565 -24.63 -20.19 17.64
N TRP A 566 -25.31 -21.28 18.00
CA TRP A 566 -25.56 -22.42 17.12
C TRP A 566 -26.77 -22.24 16.22
N ARG A 567 -27.59 -21.22 16.47
CA ARG A 567 -28.87 -21.03 15.81
C ARG A 567 -28.75 -20.94 14.27
N ALA A 568 -27.81 -20.15 13.78
CA ALA A 568 -27.57 -20.04 12.32
C ALA A 568 -26.71 -21.20 11.77
N VAL A 569 -25.82 -21.73 12.61
CA VAL A 569 -24.95 -22.86 12.24
C VAL A 569 -25.74 -24.15 12.01
N LEU A 570 -26.75 -24.41 12.85
CA LEU A 570 -27.60 -25.60 12.72
C LEU A 570 -28.88 -25.36 11.92
N GLY A 571 -29.37 -24.10 11.88
CA GLY A 571 -30.59 -23.75 11.15
C GLY A 571 -31.81 -24.60 11.56
N ASN A 572 -32.51 -25.14 10.58
CA ASN A 572 -33.60 -26.11 10.72
C ASN A 572 -33.12 -27.56 10.72
N GLY A 573 -31.83 -27.81 10.76
CA GLY A 573 -31.23 -29.14 10.70
C GLY A 573 -30.90 -29.64 9.28
N MET A 574 -31.10 -28.81 8.26
CA MET A 574 -30.79 -29.14 6.87
C MET A 574 -29.68 -28.26 6.31
N THR A 575 -28.97 -28.78 5.33
CA THR A 575 -27.98 -28.05 4.53
C THR A 575 -28.60 -27.39 3.31
N ARG A 576 -27.88 -26.43 2.69
CA ARG A 576 -28.29 -25.82 1.42
C ARG A 576 -28.41 -26.84 0.28
N LEU A 577 -27.57 -27.87 0.32
CA LEU A 577 -27.60 -28.94 -0.69
C LEU A 577 -28.88 -29.76 -0.61
N GLU A 578 -29.31 -30.08 0.60
CA GLU A 578 -30.58 -30.78 0.84
C GLU A 578 -31.78 -29.92 0.45
N GLU A 579 -31.80 -28.62 0.80
CA GLU A 579 -32.87 -27.69 0.37
C GLU A 579 -32.95 -27.59 -1.17
N GLU A 580 -31.81 -27.56 -1.84
CA GLU A 580 -31.77 -27.54 -3.31
C GLU A 580 -32.26 -28.84 -3.91
N ALA A 581 -31.96 -29.98 -3.33
CA ALA A 581 -32.46 -31.29 -3.77
C ALA A 581 -33.98 -31.35 -3.66
N GLU A 582 -34.54 -31.01 -2.50
CA GLU A 582 -36.01 -30.96 -2.30
C GLU A 582 -36.70 -30.01 -3.28
N LYS A 583 -36.11 -28.83 -3.53
CA LYS A 583 -36.65 -27.86 -4.47
C LYS A 583 -36.70 -28.41 -5.90
N ARG A 584 -35.65 -29.08 -6.36
CA ARG A 584 -35.58 -29.70 -7.70
C ARG A 584 -36.53 -30.84 -7.84
N GLU A 585 -36.70 -31.69 -6.82
CA GLU A 585 -37.71 -32.73 -6.80
C GLU A 585 -39.11 -32.15 -6.94
N ASN A 586 -39.44 -31.13 -6.17
CA ASN A 586 -40.76 -30.48 -6.21
C ASN A 586 -41.06 -29.78 -7.54
N GLU A 587 -40.02 -29.29 -8.22
CA GLU A 587 -40.14 -28.64 -9.55
C GLU A 587 -40.15 -29.66 -10.70
N GLY A 588 -40.00 -30.96 -10.44
CA GLY A 588 -39.97 -32.02 -11.49
C GLY A 588 -38.78 -31.91 -12.44
N LYS A 589 -37.68 -31.24 -12.03
CA LYS A 589 -36.45 -31.11 -12.80
C LYS A 589 -35.60 -32.35 -12.63
N GLY A 590 -35.44 -33.14 -13.70
CA GLY A 590 -34.89 -34.50 -13.71
C GLY A 590 -33.42 -34.71 -13.43
N GLU A 591 -32.63 -33.70 -13.04
CA GLU A 591 -31.26 -33.90 -12.57
C GLU A 591 -31.26 -33.92 -11.05
N MET A 592 -30.94 -35.10 -10.48
CA MET A 592 -30.77 -35.25 -9.03
C MET A 592 -29.54 -34.47 -8.55
N VAL A 593 -29.70 -33.75 -7.45
CA VAL A 593 -28.56 -33.22 -6.71
C VAL A 593 -27.82 -34.42 -6.09
N ASP A 594 -26.49 -34.47 -6.29
CA ASP A 594 -25.70 -35.52 -5.70
C ASP A 594 -25.52 -35.26 -4.19
N LEU A 595 -26.15 -36.09 -3.38
CA LEU A 595 -26.07 -36.07 -1.92
C LEU A 595 -25.04 -37.09 -1.38
N ALA A 596 -24.34 -37.79 -2.27
CA ALA A 596 -23.36 -38.81 -1.91
C ALA A 596 -22.01 -38.16 -1.55
N PHE A 597 -21.80 -37.91 -0.28
CA PHE A 597 -20.63 -37.18 0.23
C PHE A 597 -19.38 -38.06 0.42
N TYR A 598 -19.50 -39.39 0.38
CA TYR A 598 -18.46 -40.32 0.78
C TYR A 598 -18.02 -41.32 -0.30
N ILE A 599 -18.41 -41.13 -1.54
CA ILE A 599 -18.06 -42.04 -2.64
C ILE A 599 -17.39 -41.26 -3.77
#